data_5ac09f4d61d37d7f7e227df6cdf09f86
#
_entry.id   5ac09f4d61d37d7f7e227df6cdf09f86
#
_cell.length_a   1.000
_cell.length_b   1.000
_cell.length_c   1.000
_cell.angle_alpha   90.00
_cell.angle_beta   90.00
_cell.angle_gamma   90.00
#
_symmetry.space_group_name_H-M   'P 1'
#
loop_
_entity.id
_entity.type
_entity.pdbx_description
1 polymer ?
#
loop_
_entity_poly.entity_id
_entity_poly.type
_entity_poly.pdbx_seq_one_letter_code
_entity_poly.pdbx_strand_id
1 'polypeptide(L)'
;MNVIYPRTRTVFLAGTIDNGDSTNWQEELIDMCQYKNIVFFNPRRKDWLGEFSKEELEYQIKWEQEHLDNADTIIMCLLDNSKSPISLLELGLYAQSGKLLVFCNKAFYRYDNVRLTCQKYNIPLYPYDLSLIKDIL
;
A
#
# COMPACT_ATOMS: atom_id res chain seq x y z
N MET A 1 1.55 29.19 26.97
CA MET A 1 1.98 28.79 25.62
C MET A 1 1.44 27.40 25.33
N ASN A 2 0.63 27.26 24.26
CA ASN A 2 0.10 25.96 23.86
C ASN A 2 1.14 25.23 23.01
N VAL A 3 1.52 24.04 23.44
CA VAL A 3 2.41 23.17 22.65
C VAL A 3 1.53 22.30 21.75
N ILE A 4 1.73 22.44 20.44
CA ILE A 4 1.01 21.62 19.45
C ILE A 4 1.93 20.44 19.09
N TYR A 5 1.49 19.23 19.42
CA TYR A 5 2.19 18.01 19.01
C TYR A 5 1.70 17.57 17.64
N PRO A 6 2.61 17.18 16.72
CA PRO A 6 2.20 16.65 15.43
C PRO A 6 1.31 15.41 15.63
N ARG A 7 0.17 15.37 14.91
CA ARG A 7 -0.68 14.19 14.91
C ARG A 7 0.07 13.03 14.28
N THR A 8 0.00 11.85 14.90
CA THR A 8 0.50 10.61 14.30
C THR A 8 -0.35 10.28 13.08
N ARG A 9 0.32 10.12 11.94
CA ARG A 9 -0.35 9.73 10.69
C ARG A 9 -0.40 8.21 10.59
N THR A 10 -1.44 7.71 9.92
CA THR A 10 -1.59 6.29 9.62
C THR A 10 -1.44 6.07 8.12
N VAL A 11 -0.62 5.09 7.75
CA VAL A 11 -0.32 4.77 6.35
C VAL A 11 -0.55 3.28 6.10
N PHE A 12 -1.44 2.95 5.19
CA PHE A 12 -1.65 1.57 4.75
C PHE A 12 -0.70 1.25 3.59
N LEU A 13 -0.04 0.11 3.67
CA LEU A 13 0.93 -0.34 2.66
C LEU A 13 0.30 -1.36 1.72
N ALA A 14 -0.43 -0.87 0.72
CA ALA A 14 -1.07 -1.70 -0.30
C ALA A 14 -0.08 -2.08 -1.41
N GLY A 15 -0.40 -3.11 -2.16
CA GLY A 15 0.37 -3.46 -3.34
C GLY A 15 0.88 -4.89 -3.33
N THR A 16 1.96 -5.12 -4.04
CA THR A 16 2.50 -6.45 -4.30
C THR A 16 2.86 -7.19 -3.02
N ILE A 17 2.31 -8.39 -2.84
CA ILE A 17 2.64 -9.32 -1.75
C ILE A 17 2.94 -10.72 -2.28
N ASP A 18 2.13 -11.21 -3.24
CA ASP A 18 2.26 -12.52 -3.90
C ASP A 18 2.38 -13.68 -2.90
N ASN A 19 1.50 -13.72 -1.89
CA ASN A 19 1.51 -14.69 -0.79
C ASN A 19 2.87 -14.76 -0.07
N GLY A 20 3.58 -13.63 0.00
CA GLY A 20 4.88 -13.55 0.66
C GLY A 20 6.07 -13.89 -0.23
N ASP A 21 5.86 -14.22 -1.51
CA ASP A 21 6.94 -14.62 -2.42
C ASP A 21 7.66 -13.47 -3.11
N SER A 22 7.08 -12.26 -3.08
CA SER A 22 7.70 -11.08 -3.67
C SER A 22 8.66 -10.39 -2.70
N THR A 23 9.46 -9.44 -3.22
CA THR A 23 10.30 -8.58 -2.38
C THR A 23 9.48 -7.94 -1.27
N ASN A 24 9.98 -8.00 -0.03
CA ASN A 24 9.30 -7.42 1.12
C ASN A 24 9.56 -5.92 1.22
N TRP A 25 8.99 -5.17 0.27
CA TRP A 25 9.15 -3.72 0.20
C TRP A 25 8.51 -3.02 1.39
N GLN A 26 7.46 -3.61 1.95
CA GLN A 26 6.75 -3.05 3.11
C GLN A 26 7.69 -2.92 4.31
N GLU A 27 8.39 -4.01 4.65
CA GLU A 27 9.32 -4.01 5.78
C GLU A 27 10.51 -3.09 5.55
N GLU A 28 11.06 -3.08 4.33
CA GLU A 28 12.15 -2.16 3.99
C GLU A 28 11.72 -0.70 4.15
N LEU A 29 10.53 -0.35 3.69
CA LEU A 29 10.01 1.02 3.84
C LEU A 29 9.81 1.38 5.31
N ILE A 30 9.22 0.48 6.09
CA ILE A 30 8.99 0.70 7.52
C ILE A 30 10.32 0.97 8.22
N ASP A 31 11.36 0.17 7.93
CA ASP A 31 12.68 0.35 8.51
C ASP A 31 13.29 1.71 8.13
N MET A 32 13.12 2.15 6.89
CA MET A 32 13.61 3.45 6.43
C MET A 32 12.89 4.63 7.11
N CYS A 33 11.67 4.43 7.59
CA CYS A 33 10.83 5.49 8.14
C CYS A 33 10.69 5.44 9.66
N GLN A 34 11.54 4.68 10.37
CA GLN A 34 11.43 4.50 11.83
C GLN A 34 11.49 5.79 12.63
N TYR A 35 12.17 6.81 12.12
CA TYR A 35 12.29 8.12 12.79
C TYR A 35 11.09 9.04 12.54
N LYS A 36 10.14 8.63 11.69
CA LYS A 36 8.95 9.43 11.38
C LYS A 36 7.80 9.06 12.30
N ASN A 37 6.93 10.03 12.59
CA ASN A 37 5.75 9.81 13.43
C ASN A 37 4.60 9.21 12.59
N ILE A 38 4.78 7.95 12.18
CA ILE A 38 3.85 7.22 11.31
C ILE A 38 3.55 5.86 11.92
N VAL A 39 2.28 5.49 11.95
CA VAL A 39 1.83 4.13 12.21
C VAL A 39 1.53 3.47 10.86
N PHE A 40 2.23 2.40 10.56
CA PHE A 40 2.01 1.65 9.32
C PHE A 40 1.03 0.50 9.54
N PHE A 41 0.04 0.40 8.66
CA PHE A 41 -0.83 -0.78 8.57
C PHE A 41 -0.27 -1.66 7.46
N ASN A 42 0.40 -2.74 7.87
CA ASN A 42 1.07 -3.65 6.94
C ASN A 42 0.27 -4.94 6.77
N PRO A 43 -0.36 -5.16 5.61
CA PRO A 43 -1.14 -6.37 5.37
C PRO A 43 -0.29 -7.60 5.15
N ARG A 44 1.02 -7.44 4.90
CA ARG A 44 1.91 -8.55 4.64
C ARG A 44 2.22 -9.28 5.94
N ARG A 45 1.86 -10.56 5.99
CA ARG A 45 2.12 -11.40 7.17
C ARG A 45 3.58 -11.85 7.18
N LYS A 46 4.13 -12.00 8.39
CA LYS A 46 5.50 -12.52 8.57
C LYS A 46 5.58 -14.02 8.40
N ASP A 47 4.49 -14.72 8.65
CA ASP A 47 4.40 -16.18 8.63
C ASP A 47 3.41 -16.65 7.58
N TRP A 48 3.91 -16.93 6.39
CA TRP A 48 3.12 -17.55 5.33
C TRP A 48 3.27 -19.06 5.45
N LEU A 49 2.43 -19.70 6.32
CA LEU A 49 2.51 -21.12 6.65
C LEU A 49 1.58 -21.99 5.82
N GLY A 50 1.31 -21.63 4.58
CA GLY A 50 0.46 -22.40 3.67
C GLY A 50 -0.93 -21.81 3.52
N GLU A 51 -1.93 -22.68 3.28
CA GLU A 51 -3.28 -22.21 3.01
C GLU A 51 -3.98 -21.72 4.28
N PHE A 52 -4.68 -20.59 4.15
CA PHE A 52 -5.55 -20.10 5.21
C PHE A 52 -6.82 -20.93 5.29
N SER A 53 -7.35 -21.12 6.52
CA SER A 53 -8.74 -21.52 6.66
C SER A 53 -9.66 -20.43 6.13
N LYS A 54 -10.92 -20.78 5.87
CA LYS A 54 -11.91 -19.80 5.42
C LYS A 54 -12.07 -18.65 6.43
N GLU A 55 -12.09 -18.97 7.72
CA GLU A 55 -12.21 -17.98 8.79
C GLU A 55 -11.01 -17.05 8.85
N GLU A 56 -9.79 -17.58 8.69
CA GLU A 56 -8.57 -16.77 8.66
C GLU A 56 -8.54 -15.85 7.47
N LEU A 57 -8.96 -16.33 6.30
CA LEU A 57 -9.03 -15.51 5.08
C LEU A 57 -10.03 -14.38 5.24
N GLU A 58 -11.23 -14.67 5.74
CA GLU A 58 -12.26 -13.65 5.98
C GLU A 58 -11.78 -12.61 6.98
N TYR A 59 -11.12 -13.03 8.06
CA TYR A 59 -10.55 -12.12 9.04
C TYR A 59 -9.53 -11.18 8.38
N GLN A 60 -8.62 -11.71 7.57
CA GLN A 60 -7.59 -10.93 6.90
C GLN A 60 -8.21 -9.92 5.94
N ILE A 61 -9.19 -10.33 5.15
CA ILE A 61 -9.87 -9.44 4.20
C ILE A 61 -10.57 -8.30 4.95
N LYS A 62 -11.30 -8.59 6.02
CA LYS A 62 -12.00 -7.58 6.82
C LYS A 62 -11.02 -6.64 7.51
N TRP A 63 -9.90 -7.17 8.00
CA TRP A 63 -8.84 -6.37 8.59
C TRP A 63 -8.29 -5.35 7.59
N GLU A 64 -8.02 -5.80 6.36
CA GLU A 64 -7.52 -4.93 5.30
C GLU A 64 -8.54 -3.85 4.95
N GLN A 65 -9.80 -4.23 4.77
CA GLN A 65 -10.87 -3.27 4.45
C GLN A 65 -11.02 -2.21 5.53
N GLU A 66 -11.03 -2.61 6.79
CA GLU A 66 -11.15 -1.68 7.91
C GLU A 66 -9.96 -0.72 7.98
N HIS A 67 -8.74 -1.23 7.82
CA HIS A 67 -7.55 -0.41 7.91
C HIS A 67 -7.35 0.48 6.69
N LEU A 68 -7.76 0.03 5.50
CA LEU A 68 -7.81 0.90 4.31
C LEU A 68 -8.78 2.07 4.53
N ASP A 69 -9.95 1.80 5.10
CA ASP A 69 -10.94 2.85 5.36
C ASP A 69 -10.42 3.87 6.38
N ASN A 70 -9.69 3.42 7.39
CA ASN A 70 -9.25 4.26 8.50
C ASN A 70 -7.89 4.93 8.29
N ALA A 71 -7.11 4.49 7.29
CA ALA A 71 -5.80 5.10 7.05
C ALA A 71 -5.91 6.53 6.54
N ASP A 72 -4.97 7.38 6.95
CA ASP A 72 -4.87 8.75 6.44
C ASP A 72 -4.35 8.75 5.00
N THR A 73 -3.43 7.85 4.69
CA THR A 73 -2.80 7.73 3.37
C THR A 73 -2.67 6.25 3.01
N ILE A 74 -2.90 5.93 1.74
CA ILE A 74 -2.65 4.59 1.19
C ILE A 74 -1.48 4.69 0.23
N ILE A 75 -0.39 4.01 0.55
CA ILE A 75 0.76 3.83 -0.36
C ILE A 75 0.55 2.52 -1.09
N MET A 76 0.49 2.56 -2.41
CA MET A 76 0.33 1.35 -3.21
C MET A 76 1.54 1.16 -4.11
N CYS A 77 2.27 0.05 -3.94
CA CYS A 77 3.42 -0.29 -4.76
C CYS A 77 3.11 -1.48 -5.64
N LEU A 78 3.27 -1.31 -6.94
CA LEU A 78 3.03 -2.35 -7.94
C LEU A 78 4.35 -2.68 -8.62
N LEU A 79 4.84 -3.89 -8.35
CA LEU A 79 6.17 -4.33 -8.79
C LEU A 79 6.08 -5.12 -10.09
N ASP A 80 7.20 -5.17 -10.83
CA ASP A 80 7.33 -6.05 -11.96
C ASP A 80 7.22 -7.53 -11.53
N ASN A 81 6.93 -8.41 -12.45
CA ASN A 81 6.76 -9.85 -12.22
C ASN A 81 5.64 -10.21 -11.24
N SER A 82 4.76 -9.28 -10.90
CA SER A 82 3.59 -9.51 -10.04
C SER A 82 2.31 -9.13 -10.78
N LYS A 83 1.22 -9.85 -10.49
CA LYS A 83 -0.11 -9.49 -11.00
C LYS A 83 -0.87 -8.62 -10.03
N SER A 84 -0.69 -8.81 -8.73
CA SER A 84 -1.29 -8.00 -7.67
C SER A 84 -2.80 -7.76 -7.87
N PRO A 85 -3.62 -8.83 -8.06
CA PRO A 85 -5.02 -8.63 -8.44
C PRO A 85 -5.84 -7.93 -7.35
N ILE A 86 -5.57 -8.20 -6.08
CA ILE A 86 -6.29 -7.55 -4.98
C ILE A 86 -5.90 -6.08 -4.90
N SER A 87 -4.64 -5.76 -5.15
CA SER A 87 -4.19 -4.36 -5.19
C SER A 87 -4.89 -3.58 -6.29
N LEU A 88 -5.12 -4.20 -7.45
CA LEU A 88 -5.87 -3.56 -8.53
C LEU A 88 -7.33 -3.33 -8.14
N LEU A 89 -7.96 -4.28 -7.42
CA LEU A 89 -9.30 -4.10 -6.86
C LEU A 89 -9.31 -2.90 -5.88
N GLU A 90 -8.34 -2.84 -4.99
CA GLU A 90 -8.21 -1.75 -4.01
C GLU A 90 -7.98 -0.41 -4.69
N LEU A 91 -7.18 -0.36 -5.76
CA LEU A 91 -6.99 0.85 -6.56
C LEU A 91 -8.35 1.39 -7.04
N GLY A 92 -9.20 0.53 -7.58
CA GLY A 92 -10.52 0.92 -8.04
C GLY A 92 -11.41 1.39 -6.89
N LEU A 93 -11.40 0.67 -5.76
CA LEU A 93 -12.24 1.00 -4.60
C LEU A 93 -11.87 2.35 -3.98
N TYR A 94 -10.59 2.71 -3.96
CA TYR A 94 -10.11 3.93 -3.30
C TYR A 94 -9.68 5.03 -4.27
N ALA A 95 -9.96 4.85 -5.57
CA ALA A 95 -9.58 5.83 -6.60
C ALA A 95 -10.11 7.24 -6.33
N GLN A 96 -11.27 7.36 -5.72
CA GLN A 96 -11.91 8.64 -5.43
C GLN A 96 -11.77 9.07 -3.96
N SER A 97 -10.98 8.35 -3.18
CA SER A 97 -10.81 8.62 -1.74
C SER A 97 -9.98 9.86 -1.44
N GLY A 98 -9.15 10.29 -2.37
CA GLY A 98 -8.22 11.41 -2.16
C GLY A 98 -7.00 11.07 -1.32
N LYS A 99 -6.83 9.81 -0.90
CA LYS A 99 -5.74 9.41 -0.01
C LYS A 99 -4.76 8.40 -0.62
N LEU A 100 -4.92 8.07 -1.90
CA LEU A 100 -4.12 7.06 -2.58
C LEU A 100 -2.92 7.69 -3.30
N LEU A 101 -1.73 7.14 -3.05
CA LEU A 101 -0.51 7.44 -3.78
C LEU A 101 0.01 6.14 -4.40
N VAL A 102 0.23 6.13 -5.71
CA VAL A 102 0.60 4.91 -6.44
C VAL A 102 2.04 5.01 -6.94
N PHE A 103 2.79 3.96 -6.66
CA PHE A 103 4.18 3.79 -7.09
C PHE A 103 4.23 2.51 -7.93
N CYS A 104 4.32 2.66 -9.25
CA CYS A 104 4.19 1.54 -10.17
C CYS A 104 5.42 1.39 -11.05
N ASN A 105 5.98 0.20 -11.06
CA ASN A 105 7.05 -0.13 -12.00
C ASN A 105 6.47 -0.14 -13.42
N LYS A 106 7.16 0.48 -14.37
CA LYS A 106 6.71 0.54 -15.77
C LYS A 106 6.61 -0.83 -16.42
N ALA A 107 7.32 -1.82 -15.88
CA ALA A 107 7.24 -3.21 -16.35
C ALA A 107 6.07 -3.98 -15.73
N PHE A 108 5.28 -3.39 -14.84
CA PHE A 108 4.08 -4.01 -14.32
C PHE A 108 3.10 -4.29 -15.47
N TYR A 109 2.56 -5.51 -15.54
CA TYR A 109 1.84 -5.99 -16.71
C TYR A 109 0.58 -5.18 -17.07
N ARG A 110 -0.01 -4.50 -16.10
CA ARG A 110 -1.18 -3.62 -16.29
C ARG A 110 -0.85 -2.15 -16.08
N TYR A 111 0.40 -1.75 -16.34
CA TYR A 111 0.84 -0.38 -16.14
C TYR A 111 -0.07 0.64 -16.81
N ASP A 112 -0.51 0.41 -18.06
CA ASP A 112 -1.36 1.37 -18.75
C ASP A 112 -2.73 1.50 -18.13
N ASN A 113 -3.32 0.39 -17.62
CA ASN A 113 -4.57 0.47 -16.86
C ASN A 113 -4.40 1.32 -15.61
N VAL A 114 -3.30 1.13 -14.89
CA VAL A 114 -2.97 1.91 -13.69
C VAL A 114 -2.77 3.38 -14.04
N ARG A 115 -1.97 3.65 -15.06
CA ARG A 115 -1.65 5.02 -15.51
C ARG A 115 -2.91 5.81 -15.88
N LEU A 116 -3.78 5.20 -16.69
CA LEU A 116 -4.99 5.88 -17.16
C LEU A 116 -6.02 6.04 -16.04
N THR A 117 -6.09 5.09 -15.11
CA THR A 117 -6.94 5.22 -13.92
C THR A 117 -6.45 6.37 -13.03
N CYS A 118 -5.17 6.45 -12.78
CA CYS A 118 -4.59 7.52 -11.99
C CYS A 118 -4.81 8.88 -12.66
N GLN A 119 -4.66 8.95 -13.97
CA GLN A 119 -4.92 10.18 -14.74
C GLN A 119 -6.38 10.61 -14.60
N LYS A 120 -7.31 9.68 -14.76
CA LYS A 120 -8.76 9.97 -14.70
C LYS A 120 -9.18 10.51 -13.34
N TYR A 121 -8.66 9.93 -12.26
CA TYR A 121 -9.09 10.27 -10.89
C TYR A 121 -8.11 11.18 -10.15
N ASN A 122 -7.12 11.74 -10.86
CA ASN A 122 -6.11 12.64 -10.29
C ASN A 122 -5.34 12.02 -9.13
N ILE A 123 -5.00 10.73 -9.27
CA ILE A 123 -4.19 10.01 -8.29
C ILE A 123 -2.72 10.26 -8.62
N PRO A 124 -1.88 10.71 -7.66
CA PRO A 124 -0.46 10.83 -7.90
C PRO A 124 0.16 9.48 -8.27
N LEU A 125 0.86 9.43 -9.39
CA LEU A 125 1.54 8.24 -9.90
C LEU A 125 3.03 8.52 -10.04
N TYR A 126 3.84 7.66 -9.44
CA TYR A 126 5.29 7.75 -9.43
C TYR A 126 5.91 6.42 -9.88
N PRO A 127 7.17 6.43 -10.35
CA PRO A 127 7.89 5.18 -10.48
C PRO A 127 8.12 4.54 -9.11
N TYR A 128 8.21 3.20 -9.08
CA TYR A 128 8.49 2.51 -7.82
C TYR A 128 9.91 2.84 -7.36
N ASP A 129 10.03 3.47 -6.20
CA ASP A 129 11.30 3.87 -5.59
C ASP A 129 11.08 4.10 -4.10
N LEU A 130 11.67 3.26 -3.25
CA LEU A 130 11.49 3.35 -1.80
C LEU A 130 12.03 4.67 -1.23
N SER A 131 13.14 5.18 -1.75
CA SER A 131 13.70 6.46 -1.31
C SER A 131 12.74 7.61 -1.61
N LEU A 132 12.08 7.58 -2.76
CA LEU A 132 11.08 8.57 -3.13
C LEU A 132 9.88 8.50 -2.18
N ILE A 133 9.39 7.31 -1.88
CA ILE A 133 8.28 7.11 -0.94
C ILE A 133 8.64 7.68 0.43
N LYS A 134 9.81 7.34 0.93
CA LYS A 134 10.32 7.85 2.20
C LYS A 134 10.33 9.38 2.22
N ASP A 135 10.78 10.02 1.15
CA ASP A 135 10.86 11.48 1.07
C ASP A 135 9.48 12.14 1.04
N ILE A 136 8.50 11.48 0.41
CA ILE A 136 7.12 11.96 0.36
C ILE A 136 6.42 11.82 1.71
N LEU A 137 6.68 10.75 2.45
CA LEU A 137 6.13 10.54 3.78
C LEU A 137 6.84 11.42 4.81
#